data_7c7f0c673523626f97cfd0bf21bd64ad
#
_entry.id   7c7f0c673523626f97cfd0bf21bd64ad
#
_cell.length_a   1.000
_cell.length_b   1.000
_cell.length_c   1.000
_cell.angle_alpha   90.00
_cell.angle_beta   90.00
_cell.angle_gamma   90.00
#
_symmetry.space_group_name_H-M   'P 1'
#
loop_
_entity.id
_entity.type
_entity.pdbx_description
1 polymer ?
#
loop_
_entity_poly.entity_id
_entity_poly.type
_entity_poly.pdbx_seq_one_letter_code
_entity_poly.pdbx_strand_id
1 'polypeptide(L)'
;MQPDTNNNNKFLPRFDRNFFESSENFTWIGEGSFGGKASGLALANKIIREKIDLCSFPEVELNIPRMIVLRTQVFDWFMGRNSLYEIAYSDKSDDVILLAFLQADLPTEILGDLRSLIENVNVPLAVRSSSMLEDAKYEPFAGIYATKMIPNHQPSTDTRFLKLTEAIKFVFASTFFKASKDYFKASSHKIQDEKMAVIIQEVVGEKHNFRFYPNFSGVARSYNFYPTGRARPENGVVNLANGLGKTIVDGGIVWSYSHAFPKAVTPFADPSDILKNTQTNFWAVNMNPVIEYDPTKETEYLIQSDLNEADYDDTLKYIASTYDASSQRIVMGTGNSGPRVVNFLQLLSMNEFKFNDLIKKLLEVYKQALQSPVEIEFAVTISNEPKKLRFGFLQVRPMVVSDETIDLVESEMNGEDVLVASDRVMGNGLVDNIFDVVFVKPETFDKKDTVKIAAEIDLINKELVNRNTKYLLIGFGRWGSSDPWLGIPIDWGQIAGVKAIVESTLFGINVELSQGSHFFHNLTSFNVSYFSITFDGDFKIDWNWLNRQTVITEKNFVKHVRLSKSLKIKVDGRKSRGVIKKW
;
A
#
# COMPACT_ATOMS: atom_id res chain seq x y z
N MET A 1 -14.16 -11.59 -19.14
CA MET A 1 -13.15 -12.52 -19.62
C MET A 1 -11.87 -12.24 -18.84
N GLN A 2 -11.43 -13.13 -17.97
CA GLN A 2 -10.08 -13.06 -17.41
C GLN A 2 -9.11 -13.24 -18.60
N PRO A 3 -8.06 -12.43 -18.74
CA PRO A 3 -7.03 -12.71 -19.74
C PRO A 3 -6.44 -14.08 -19.43
N ASP A 4 -6.29 -14.89 -20.44
CA ASP A 4 -5.84 -16.28 -20.38
C ASP A 4 -4.41 -16.32 -19.78
N THR A 5 -4.34 -16.44 -18.44
CA THR A 5 -3.09 -16.40 -17.68
C THR A 5 -2.14 -17.55 -18.04
N ASN A 6 -2.65 -18.60 -18.67
CA ASN A 6 -1.86 -19.76 -19.09
C ASN A 6 -0.99 -19.51 -20.34
N ASN A 7 -1.31 -18.55 -21.19
CA ASN A 7 -0.56 -18.34 -22.43
C ASN A 7 0.68 -17.43 -22.26
N ASN A 8 0.69 -16.54 -21.27
CA ASN A 8 1.84 -15.66 -21.02
C ASN A 8 3.01 -16.36 -20.30
N ASN A 9 2.77 -17.51 -19.70
CA ASN A 9 3.74 -18.23 -18.87
C ASN A 9 4.66 -19.19 -19.65
N LYS A 10 4.40 -19.40 -20.95
CA LYS A 10 5.22 -20.30 -21.80
C LYS A 10 6.63 -19.81 -22.10
N PHE A 11 6.94 -18.54 -21.81
CA PHE A 11 8.22 -17.91 -22.13
C PHE A 11 9.17 -17.77 -20.94
N LEU A 12 8.74 -18.11 -19.73
CA LEU A 12 9.59 -17.99 -18.54
C LEU A 12 10.30 -19.32 -18.27
N PRO A 13 11.62 -19.32 -18.09
CA PRO A 13 12.38 -20.54 -17.85
C PRO A 13 12.08 -21.11 -16.45
N ARG A 14 12.03 -22.44 -16.35
CA ARG A 14 12.09 -23.12 -15.07
C ARG A 14 13.46 -22.88 -14.44
N PHE A 15 13.51 -22.79 -13.11
CA PHE A 15 14.78 -22.61 -12.41
C PHE A 15 15.77 -23.74 -12.72
N ASP A 16 16.95 -23.34 -13.09
CA ASP A 16 18.15 -24.16 -13.10
C ASP A 16 19.35 -23.33 -12.55
N ARG A 17 20.45 -23.97 -12.24
CA ARG A 17 21.60 -23.29 -11.60
C ARG A 17 22.29 -22.27 -12.51
N ASN A 18 22.12 -22.37 -13.83
CA ASN A 18 22.67 -21.43 -14.80
C ASN A 18 21.87 -20.11 -14.84
N PHE A 19 20.73 -20.06 -14.17
CA PHE A 19 19.92 -18.83 -14.06
C PHE A 19 20.74 -17.63 -13.59
N PHE A 20 21.66 -17.83 -12.65
CA PHE A 20 22.47 -16.72 -12.09
C PHE A 20 23.51 -16.18 -13.07
N GLU A 21 23.90 -16.96 -14.10
CA GLU A 21 24.80 -16.55 -15.18
C GLU A 21 24.04 -15.96 -16.38
N SER A 22 22.73 -16.12 -16.42
CA SER A 22 21.89 -15.65 -17.52
C SER A 22 21.51 -14.18 -17.37
N SER A 23 21.05 -13.57 -18.46
CA SER A 23 20.44 -12.22 -18.46
C SER A 23 18.98 -12.21 -18.01
N GLU A 24 18.41 -13.36 -17.67
CA GLU A 24 17.03 -13.47 -17.24
C GLU A 24 16.85 -13.00 -15.79
N ASN A 25 15.78 -12.27 -15.55
CA ASN A 25 15.45 -11.74 -14.21
C ASN A 25 14.31 -12.50 -13.53
N PHE A 26 13.69 -13.47 -14.23
CA PHE A 26 12.53 -14.18 -13.74
C PHE A 26 12.63 -15.69 -14.00
N THR A 27 12.48 -16.49 -12.97
CA THR A 27 12.43 -17.95 -13.04
C THR A 27 11.46 -18.52 -11.99
N TRP A 28 11.19 -19.81 -12.02
CA TRP A 28 10.21 -20.43 -11.14
C TRP A 28 10.56 -21.87 -10.72
N ILE A 29 10.04 -22.27 -9.54
CA ILE A 29 10.20 -23.60 -8.93
C ILE A 29 8.81 -24.18 -8.64
N GLY A 30 8.61 -25.49 -8.85
CA GLY A 30 7.34 -26.20 -8.65
C GLY A 30 6.37 -26.03 -9.82
N GLU A 31 5.14 -26.52 -9.65
CA GLU A 31 4.06 -26.45 -10.63
C GLU A 31 2.86 -25.68 -10.07
N GLY A 32 1.79 -25.52 -10.84
CA GLY A 32 0.58 -24.79 -10.46
C GLY A 32 0.61 -23.33 -10.88
N SER A 33 -0.01 -22.43 -10.13
CA SER A 33 -0.11 -21.01 -10.45
C SER A 33 1.09 -20.19 -9.94
N PHE A 34 1.34 -19.07 -10.60
CA PHE A 34 2.26 -18.01 -10.13
C PHE A 34 1.60 -17.07 -9.11
N GLY A 35 0.27 -17.08 -8.99
CA GLY A 35 -0.47 -16.06 -8.27
C GLY A 35 -0.56 -14.72 -9.00
N GLY A 36 -1.31 -13.77 -8.45
CA GLY A 36 -1.62 -12.49 -9.09
C GLY A 36 -0.40 -11.60 -9.29
N LYS A 37 0.36 -11.31 -8.23
CA LYS A 37 1.53 -10.42 -8.29
C LYS A 37 2.60 -10.93 -9.28
N ALA A 38 2.98 -12.21 -9.19
CA ALA A 38 4.01 -12.75 -10.07
C ALA A 38 3.54 -12.80 -11.53
N SER A 39 2.25 -13.08 -11.78
CA SER A 39 1.66 -12.99 -13.12
C SER A 39 1.67 -11.56 -13.67
N GLY A 40 1.37 -10.58 -12.82
CA GLY A 40 1.48 -9.16 -13.15
C GLY A 40 2.91 -8.75 -13.51
N LEU A 41 3.91 -9.23 -12.74
CA LEU A 41 5.33 -8.97 -13.02
C LEU A 41 5.82 -9.68 -14.29
N ALA A 42 5.34 -10.89 -14.59
CA ALA A 42 5.64 -11.58 -15.85
C ALA A 42 5.12 -10.79 -17.06
N LEU A 43 3.89 -10.28 -16.97
CA LEU A 43 3.32 -9.39 -17.99
C LEU A 43 4.14 -8.08 -18.08
N ALA A 44 4.51 -7.51 -16.96
CA ALA A 44 5.32 -6.29 -16.90
C ALA A 44 6.68 -6.48 -17.61
N ASN A 45 7.37 -7.58 -17.37
CA ASN A 45 8.63 -7.91 -18.02
C ASN A 45 8.50 -7.96 -19.54
N LYS A 46 7.45 -8.61 -20.02
CA LYS A 46 7.16 -8.67 -21.46
C LYS A 46 6.90 -7.28 -22.04
N ILE A 47 6.08 -6.46 -21.39
CA ILE A 47 5.75 -5.11 -21.84
C ILE A 47 6.97 -4.20 -21.87
N ILE A 48 7.84 -4.26 -20.85
CA ILE A 48 9.08 -3.48 -20.80
C ILE A 48 9.95 -3.81 -22.02
N ARG A 49 10.14 -5.10 -22.29
CA ARG A 49 10.98 -5.56 -23.42
C ARG A 49 10.40 -5.20 -24.80
N GLU A 50 9.08 -5.25 -24.96
CA GLU A 50 8.43 -5.10 -26.27
C GLU A 50 7.98 -3.69 -26.59
N LYS A 51 7.63 -2.87 -25.57
CA LYS A 51 6.91 -1.60 -25.79
C LYS A 51 7.61 -0.37 -25.23
N ILE A 52 8.67 -0.54 -24.44
CA ILE A 52 9.42 0.60 -23.90
C ILE A 52 10.71 0.77 -24.70
N ASP A 53 10.82 1.87 -25.41
CA ASP A 53 12.06 2.26 -26.09
C ASP A 53 13.02 2.89 -25.07
N LEU A 54 13.95 2.09 -24.57
CA LEU A 54 14.97 2.53 -23.61
C LEU A 54 15.98 3.51 -24.22
N CYS A 55 16.13 3.56 -25.55
CA CYS A 55 16.99 4.56 -26.20
C CYS A 55 16.49 6.00 -25.94
N SER A 56 15.20 6.16 -25.70
CA SER A 56 14.61 7.47 -25.31
C SER A 56 15.01 7.91 -23.89
N PHE A 57 15.56 6.99 -23.07
CA PHE A 57 15.93 7.19 -21.66
C PHE A 57 17.38 6.73 -21.40
N PRO A 58 18.40 7.35 -21.99
CA PRO A 58 19.77 6.85 -22.01
C PRO A 58 20.43 6.76 -20.62
N GLU A 59 19.96 7.56 -19.65
CA GLU A 59 20.46 7.56 -18.27
C GLU A 59 19.65 6.61 -17.36
N VAL A 60 18.67 5.85 -17.90
CA VAL A 60 17.79 4.99 -17.11
C VAL A 60 18.06 3.52 -17.42
N GLU A 61 18.25 2.74 -16.37
CA GLU A 61 18.20 1.29 -16.40
C GLU A 61 16.84 0.85 -15.82
N LEU A 62 15.91 0.45 -16.70
CA LEU A 62 14.60 -0.05 -16.30
C LEU A 62 14.61 -1.57 -16.31
N ASN A 63 14.38 -2.18 -15.17
CA ASN A 63 14.29 -3.63 -15.04
C ASN A 63 13.29 -4.06 -13.96
N ILE A 64 12.95 -5.35 -13.98
CA ILE A 64 12.36 -6.03 -12.83
C ILE A 64 13.52 -6.63 -12.04
N PRO A 65 13.63 -6.37 -10.72
CA PRO A 65 14.65 -7.00 -9.90
C PRO A 65 14.59 -8.52 -10.02
N ARG A 66 15.76 -9.16 -10.02
CA ARG A 66 15.86 -10.62 -10.18
C ARG A 66 14.99 -11.33 -9.15
N MET A 67 14.22 -12.34 -9.59
CA MET A 67 13.30 -13.06 -8.73
C MET A 67 13.11 -14.53 -9.12
N ILE A 68 12.78 -15.32 -8.11
CA ILE A 68 12.37 -16.71 -8.22
C ILE A 68 10.96 -16.83 -7.63
N VAL A 69 10.06 -17.50 -8.34
CA VAL A 69 8.69 -17.74 -7.87
C VAL A 69 8.51 -19.19 -7.46
N LEU A 70 8.17 -19.41 -6.21
CA LEU A 70 7.66 -20.70 -5.73
C LEU A 70 6.18 -20.78 -6.09
N ARG A 71 5.82 -21.70 -7.01
CA ARG A 71 4.44 -21.83 -7.49
C ARG A 71 3.57 -22.56 -6.47
N THR A 72 2.26 -22.46 -6.60
CA THR A 72 1.27 -22.93 -5.60
C THR A 72 1.39 -24.41 -5.21
N GLN A 73 1.96 -25.28 -6.05
CA GLN A 73 2.21 -26.67 -5.69
C GLN A 73 3.15 -26.81 -4.49
N VAL A 74 4.12 -25.89 -4.34
CA VAL A 74 5.04 -25.90 -3.18
C VAL A 74 4.27 -25.68 -1.88
N PHE A 75 3.29 -24.79 -1.91
CA PHE A 75 2.38 -24.56 -0.78
C PHE A 75 1.54 -25.80 -0.48
N ASP A 76 0.95 -26.43 -1.51
CA ASP A 76 0.15 -27.65 -1.32
C ASP A 76 0.97 -28.78 -0.69
N TRP A 77 2.22 -28.98 -1.14
CA TRP A 77 3.13 -29.95 -0.54
C TRP A 77 3.46 -29.62 0.91
N PHE A 78 3.77 -28.35 1.20
CA PHE A 78 4.09 -27.90 2.55
C PHE A 78 2.92 -28.12 3.52
N MET A 79 1.72 -27.71 3.14
CA MET A 79 0.52 -27.85 3.94
C MET A 79 0.15 -29.32 4.19
N GLY A 80 0.16 -30.12 3.11
CA GLY A 80 -0.27 -31.52 3.18
C GLY A 80 0.69 -32.42 3.95
N ARG A 81 2.01 -32.28 3.73
CA ARG A 81 3.02 -33.13 4.38
C ARG A 81 3.15 -32.88 5.89
N ASN A 82 2.91 -31.64 6.30
CA ASN A 82 2.98 -31.27 7.72
C ASN A 82 1.61 -31.27 8.42
N SER A 83 0.53 -31.68 7.72
CA SER A 83 -0.84 -31.72 8.29
C SER A 83 -1.28 -30.38 8.91
N LEU A 84 -0.92 -29.25 8.28
CA LEU A 84 -1.11 -27.91 8.85
C LEU A 84 -2.54 -27.36 8.72
N TYR A 85 -3.42 -28.00 7.93
CA TYR A 85 -4.75 -27.46 7.69
C TYR A 85 -5.61 -27.30 8.94
N GLU A 86 -5.50 -28.21 9.93
CA GLU A 86 -6.26 -28.12 11.17
C GLU A 86 -5.90 -26.86 11.96
N ILE A 87 -4.61 -26.61 12.19
CA ILE A 87 -4.14 -25.42 12.91
C ILE A 87 -4.38 -24.14 12.10
N ALA A 88 -4.21 -24.20 10.78
CA ALA A 88 -4.39 -23.06 9.87
C ALA A 88 -5.84 -22.53 9.90
N TYR A 89 -6.84 -23.41 9.90
CA TYR A 89 -8.25 -23.01 9.93
C TYR A 89 -8.81 -22.77 11.34
N SER A 90 -8.02 -23.05 12.38
CA SER A 90 -8.45 -22.84 13.77
C SER A 90 -8.58 -21.34 14.11
N ASP A 91 -9.28 -21.02 15.19
CA ASP A 91 -9.36 -19.66 15.75
C ASP A 91 -8.21 -19.33 16.71
N LYS A 92 -7.07 -20.03 16.60
CA LYS A 92 -5.85 -19.71 17.36
C LYS A 92 -5.29 -18.36 16.95
N SER A 93 -4.50 -17.75 17.84
CA SER A 93 -3.82 -16.49 17.53
C SER A 93 -2.80 -16.65 16.40
N ASP A 94 -2.51 -15.55 15.72
CA ASP A 94 -1.54 -15.52 14.61
C ASP A 94 -0.17 -16.07 15.03
N ASP A 95 0.28 -15.77 16.25
CA ASP A 95 1.55 -16.30 16.79
C ASP A 95 1.56 -17.83 16.91
N VAL A 96 0.45 -18.43 17.34
CA VAL A 96 0.34 -19.91 17.48
C VAL A 96 0.34 -20.56 16.10
N ILE A 97 -0.37 -19.99 15.14
CA ILE A 97 -0.38 -20.47 13.75
C ILE A 97 1.03 -20.34 13.15
N LEU A 98 1.65 -19.18 13.30
CA LEU A 98 2.98 -18.91 12.77
C LEU A 98 4.03 -19.87 13.35
N LEU A 99 4.03 -20.09 14.66
CA LEU A 99 4.97 -21.01 15.30
C LEU A 99 4.84 -22.43 14.75
N ALA A 100 3.61 -22.93 14.50
CA ALA A 100 3.40 -24.23 13.88
C ALA A 100 3.98 -24.30 12.47
N PHE A 101 3.84 -23.21 11.67
CA PHE A 101 4.42 -23.13 10.34
C PHE A 101 5.96 -23.04 10.37
N LEU A 102 6.52 -22.29 11.30
CA LEU A 102 7.98 -22.17 11.46
C LEU A 102 8.63 -23.52 11.86
N GLN A 103 7.95 -24.34 12.65
CA GLN A 103 8.41 -25.68 13.05
C GLN A 103 8.26 -26.74 11.94
N ALA A 104 7.41 -26.51 10.95
CA ALA A 104 7.16 -27.43 9.85
C ALA A 104 8.32 -27.46 8.83
N ASP A 105 8.49 -28.56 8.11
CA ASP A 105 9.54 -28.76 7.14
C ASP A 105 9.12 -28.34 5.72
N LEU A 106 9.95 -27.56 5.02
CA LEU A 106 9.73 -27.29 3.61
C LEU A 106 9.92 -28.57 2.77
N PRO A 107 9.21 -28.69 1.62
CA PRO A 107 9.37 -29.82 0.71
C PRO A 107 10.83 -30.01 0.28
N THR A 108 11.34 -31.23 0.40
CA THR A 108 12.75 -31.58 0.11
C THR A 108 13.13 -31.29 -1.35
N GLU A 109 12.17 -31.32 -2.25
CA GLU A 109 12.33 -31.10 -3.69
C GLU A 109 12.86 -29.70 -4.05
N ILE A 110 12.59 -28.71 -3.18
CA ILE A 110 13.00 -27.32 -3.44
C ILE A 110 14.25 -26.88 -2.66
N LEU A 111 14.69 -27.68 -1.65
CA LEU A 111 15.76 -27.24 -0.75
C LEU A 111 17.10 -27.02 -1.49
N GLY A 112 17.42 -27.88 -2.48
CA GLY A 112 18.62 -27.74 -3.29
C GLY A 112 18.61 -26.46 -4.14
N ASP A 113 17.46 -26.10 -4.70
CA ASP A 113 17.30 -24.90 -5.51
C ASP A 113 17.37 -23.63 -4.64
N LEU A 114 16.72 -23.63 -3.47
CA LEU A 114 16.83 -22.54 -2.50
C LEU A 114 18.25 -22.38 -1.95
N ARG A 115 18.99 -23.50 -1.77
CA ARG A 115 20.38 -23.48 -1.37
C ARG A 115 21.24 -22.80 -2.45
N SER A 116 21.04 -23.18 -3.71
CA SER A 116 21.73 -22.57 -4.85
C SER A 116 21.45 -21.06 -4.95
N LEU A 117 20.20 -20.61 -4.68
CA LEU A 117 19.88 -19.18 -4.62
C LEU A 117 20.76 -18.47 -3.59
N ILE A 118 20.80 -18.98 -2.35
CA ILE A 118 21.55 -18.35 -1.25
C ILE A 118 23.06 -18.34 -1.50
N GLU A 119 23.59 -19.36 -2.18
CA GLU A 119 25.01 -19.42 -2.54
C GLU A 119 25.41 -18.36 -3.57
N ASN A 120 24.50 -18.02 -4.50
CA ASN A 120 24.77 -17.10 -5.60
C ASN A 120 24.31 -15.65 -5.34
N VAL A 121 23.39 -15.41 -4.38
CA VAL A 121 22.82 -14.08 -4.10
C VAL A 121 23.21 -13.63 -2.70
N ASN A 122 23.89 -12.47 -2.60
CA ASN A 122 24.37 -11.89 -1.34
C ASN A 122 23.75 -10.51 -1.03
N VAL A 123 22.71 -10.13 -1.75
CA VAL A 123 21.94 -8.90 -1.50
C VAL A 123 20.68 -9.21 -0.68
N PRO A 124 20.08 -8.22 -0.01
CA PRO A 124 18.82 -8.42 0.69
C PRO A 124 17.73 -8.97 -0.22
N LEU A 125 16.89 -9.83 0.33
CA LEU A 125 15.79 -10.47 -0.37
C LEU A 125 14.44 -10.07 0.25
N ALA A 126 13.47 -9.79 -0.60
CA ALA A 126 12.07 -9.64 -0.24
C ALA A 126 11.33 -10.94 -0.58
N VAL A 127 10.78 -11.58 0.44
CA VAL A 127 9.91 -12.76 0.32
C VAL A 127 8.47 -12.27 0.40
N ARG A 128 7.78 -12.30 -0.75
CA ARG A 128 6.48 -11.65 -0.96
C ARG A 128 5.41 -12.69 -1.26
N SER A 129 4.22 -12.47 -0.75
CA SER A 129 3.03 -13.22 -1.16
C SER A 129 2.69 -13.00 -2.63
N SER A 130 2.15 -14.02 -3.26
CA SER A 130 1.53 -13.95 -4.59
C SER A 130 0.38 -14.95 -4.63
N SER A 131 -0.72 -14.63 -3.96
CA SER A 131 -1.89 -15.47 -3.96
C SER A 131 -2.70 -15.33 -5.26
N MET A 132 -3.64 -16.24 -5.47
CA MET A 132 -4.53 -16.19 -6.64
C MET A 132 -5.44 -14.97 -6.64
N LEU A 133 -5.77 -14.44 -5.45
CA LEU A 133 -6.68 -13.31 -5.27
C LEU A 133 -5.96 -11.97 -5.19
N GLU A 134 -4.65 -11.95 -4.97
CA GLU A 134 -3.87 -10.72 -5.03
C GLU A 134 -3.85 -10.17 -6.46
N ASP A 135 -4.00 -8.86 -6.57
CA ASP A 135 -4.08 -8.12 -7.83
C ASP A 135 -5.26 -8.54 -8.74
N ALA A 136 -6.26 -9.23 -8.19
CA ALA A 136 -7.52 -9.47 -8.88
C ALA A 136 -8.25 -8.15 -9.14
N LYS A 137 -9.01 -8.08 -10.24
CA LYS A 137 -9.77 -6.87 -10.59
C LYS A 137 -10.89 -6.57 -9.59
N TYR A 138 -11.50 -7.61 -9.02
CA TYR A 138 -12.60 -7.49 -8.05
C TYR A 138 -12.20 -8.18 -6.75
N GLU A 139 -12.55 -7.56 -5.62
CA GLU A 139 -12.20 -8.04 -4.27
C GLU A 139 -10.71 -8.43 -4.11
N PRO A 140 -9.75 -7.56 -4.51
CA PRO A 140 -8.33 -7.90 -4.41
C PRO A 140 -7.88 -7.95 -2.95
N PHE A 141 -7.03 -8.91 -2.64
CA PHE A 141 -6.43 -9.08 -1.30
C PHE A 141 -5.17 -8.21 -1.13
N ALA A 142 -5.27 -6.91 -1.43
CA ALA A 142 -4.14 -6.00 -1.37
C ALA A 142 -3.74 -5.67 0.08
N GLY A 143 -2.48 -5.90 0.43
CA GLY A 143 -1.93 -5.62 1.76
C GLY A 143 -2.48 -6.52 2.89
N ILE A 144 -3.10 -7.64 2.54
CA ILE A 144 -3.63 -8.61 3.52
C ILE A 144 -2.60 -9.65 3.91
N TYR A 145 -1.78 -10.07 2.94
CA TYR A 145 -0.72 -11.05 3.18
C TYR A 145 0.62 -10.37 3.39
N ALA A 146 1.49 -11.03 4.15
CA ALA A 146 2.76 -10.47 4.58
C ALA A 146 3.83 -10.45 3.48
N THR A 147 4.78 -9.52 3.66
CA THR A 147 6.05 -9.46 2.94
C THR A 147 7.18 -9.42 3.96
N LYS A 148 8.08 -10.39 3.96
CA LYS A 148 9.23 -10.41 4.85
C LYS A 148 10.52 -10.11 4.09
N MET A 149 11.24 -9.06 4.49
CA MET A 149 12.56 -8.75 3.95
C MET A 149 13.62 -9.34 4.85
N ILE A 150 14.69 -9.92 4.25
CA ILE A 150 15.83 -10.48 4.96
C ILE A 150 17.12 -9.86 4.45
N PRO A 151 18.12 -9.58 5.32
CA PRO A 151 19.36 -8.92 4.92
C PRO A 151 20.29 -9.81 4.08
N ASN A 152 20.19 -11.13 4.19
CA ASN A 152 20.91 -12.13 3.39
C ASN A 152 22.42 -11.89 3.27
N HIS A 153 23.07 -11.36 4.30
CA HIS A 153 24.49 -10.98 4.28
C HIS A 153 25.33 -11.66 5.36
N GLN A 154 24.74 -12.56 6.14
CA GLN A 154 25.44 -13.30 7.17
C GLN A 154 26.56 -14.14 6.55
N PRO A 155 27.71 -14.29 7.23
CA PRO A 155 28.85 -15.04 6.71
C PRO A 155 28.52 -16.52 6.42
N SER A 156 27.69 -17.14 7.26
CA SER A 156 27.28 -18.53 7.09
C SER A 156 26.15 -18.67 6.09
N THR A 157 26.38 -19.45 5.04
CA THR A 157 25.33 -19.84 4.07
C THR A 157 24.19 -20.59 4.75
N ASP A 158 24.48 -21.41 5.77
CA ASP A 158 23.44 -22.13 6.54
C ASP A 158 22.53 -21.16 7.27
N THR A 159 23.11 -20.13 7.90
CA THR A 159 22.30 -19.09 8.57
C THR A 159 21.41 -18.35 7.57
N ARG A 160 21.96 -17.95 6.42
CA ARG A 160 21.19 -17.28 5.37
C ARG A 160 20.08 -18.17 4.81
N PHE A 161 20.37 -19.44 4.61
CA PHE A 161 19.39 -20.44 4.16
C PHE A 161 18.26 -20.63 5.19
N LEU A 162 18.59 -20.74 6.48
CA LEU A 162 17.60 -20.81 7.55
C LEU A 162 16.68 -19.58 7.52
N LYS A 163 17.24 -18.37 7.42
CA LYS A 163 16.44 -17.14 7.36
C LYS A 163 15.52 -17.07 6.14
N LEU A 164 15.98 -17.53 4.99
CA LEU A 164 15.13 -17.62 3.80
C LEU A 164 13.96 -18.59 4.02
N THR A 165 14.24 -19.79 4.56
CA THR A 165 13.19 -20.80 4.79
C THR A 165 12.16 -20.31 5.81
N GLU A 166 12.57 -19.62 6.88
CA GLU A 166 11.69 -18.98 7.86
C GLU A 166 10.82 -17.90 7.22
N ALA A 167 11.39 -17.06 6.36
CA ALA A 167 10.64 -16.02 5.66
C ALA A 167 9.57 -16.62 4.71
N ILE A 168 9.88 -17.71 4.01
CA ILE A 168 8.91 -18.42 3.17
C ILE A 168 7.76 -18.98 4.02
N LYS A 169 8.08 -19.65 5.13
CA LYS A 169 7.08 -20.19 6.07
C LYS A 169 6.21 -19.09 6.69
N PHE A 170 6.80 -17.93 6.99
CA PHE A 170 6.07 -16.76 7.48
C PHE A 170 5.02 -16.29 6.46
N VAL A 171 5.42 -16.16 5.19
CA VAL A 171 4.50 -15.76 4.11
C VAL A 171 3.39 -16.80 3.93
N PHE A 172 3.70 -18.09 3.99
CA PHE A 172 2.68 -19.14 3.95
C PHE A 172 1.70 -19.03 5.13
N ALA A 173 2.20 -18.81 6.35
CA ALA A 173 1.35 -18.64 7.54
C ALA A 173 0.41 -17.45 7.43
N SER A 174 0.86 -16.35 6.81
CA SER A 174 0.07 -15.12 6.69
C SER A 174 -1.25 -15.31 5.93
N THR A 175 -1.36 -16.35 5.10
CA THR A 175 -2.61 -16.77 4.46
C THR A 175 -3.73 -17.01 5.48
N PHE A 176 -3.37 -17.43 6.70
CA PHE A 176 -4.30 -17.86 7.75
C PHE A 176 -4.31 -16.95 8.98
N PHE A 177 -3.68 -15.79 8.90
CA PHE A 177 -3.74 -14.79 9.97
C PHE A 177 -5.15 -14.19 10.08
N LYS A 178 -5.42 -13.61 11.24
CA LYS A 178 -6.71 -13.02 11.56
C LYS A 178 -7.19 -12.04 10.49
N ALA A 179 -6.31 -11.14 10.02
CA ALA A 179 -6.64 -10.16 9.00
C ALA A 179 -7.12 -10.84 7.70
N SER A 180 -6.44 -11.90 7.26
CA SER A 180 -6.82 -12.69 6.10
C SER A 180 -8.15 -13.41 6.31
N LYS A 181 -8.34 -14.11 7.42
CA LYS A 181 -9.59 -14.80 7.76
C LYS A 181 -10.78 -13.86 7.82
N ASP A 182 -10.60 -12.69 8.41
CA ASP A 182 -11.66 -11.68 8.51
C ASP A 182 -11.99 -11.07 7.13
N TYR A 183 -10.98 -10.93 6.25
CA TYR A 183 -11.21 -10.50 4.87
C TYR A 183 -12.00 -11.54 4.06
N PHE A 184 -11.66 -12.84 4.17
CA PHE A 184 -12.43 -13.92 3.54
C PHE A 184 -13.89 -13.94 3.99
N LYS A 185 -14.17 -13.72 5.27
CA LYS A 185 -15.56 -13.62 5.79
C LYS A 185 -16.34 -12.47 5.15
N ALA A 186 -15.66 -11.40 4.73
CA ALA A 186 -16.27 -10.23 4.09
C ALA A 186 -16.38 -10.36 2.57
N SER A 187 -15.64 -11.29 1.96
CA SER A 187 -15.59 -11.52 0.52
C SER A 187 -16.51 -12.66 0.09
N SER A 188 -16.67 -12.83 -1.23
CA SER A 188 -17.39 -13.96 -1.83
C SER A 188 -16.55 -15.26 -1.88
N HIS A 189 -15.26 -15.19 -1.52
CA HIS A 189 -14.29 -16.27 -1.63
C HIS A 189 -14.21 -17.11 -0.36
N LYS A 190 -13.74 -18.35 -0.50
CA LYS A 190 -13.50 -19.26 0.62
C LYS A 190 -12.00 -19.44 0.86
N ILE A 191 -11.58 -19.33 2.12
CA ILE A 191 -10.16 -19.49 2.49
C ILE A 191 -9.61 -20.90 2.16
N GLN A 192 -10.48 -21.91 2.06
CA GLN A 192 -10.10 -23.27 1.68
C GLN A 192 -9.64 -23.40 0.22
N ASP A 193 -10.08 -22.48 -0.63
CA ASP A 193 -9.74 -22.45 -2.06
C ASP A 193 -8.47 -21.62 -2.32
N GLU A 194 -7.97 -20.90 -1.28
CA GLU A 194 -6.80 -20.04 -1.41
C GLU A 194 -5.50 -20.83 -1.44
N LYS A 195 -4.62 -20.45 -2.36
CA LYS A 195 -3.29 -21.05 -2.51
C LYS A 195 -2.25 -19.96 -2.67
N MET A 196 -1.14 -20.10 -1.93
CA MET A 196 -0.08 -19.12 -1.89
C MET A 196 1.10 -19.53 -2.79
N ALA A 197 1.41 -18.73 -3.81
CA ALA A 197 2.73 -18.70 -4.41
C ALA A 197 3.60 -17.67 -3.68
N VAL A 198 4.91 -17.83 -3.73
CA VAL A 198 5.85 -16.92 -3.05
C VAL A 198 6.85 -16.39 -4.05
N ILE A 199 7.03 -15.07 -4.06
CA ILE A 199 8.08 -14.38 -4.82
C ILE A 199 9.26 -14.16 -3.89
N ILE A 200 10.45 -14.63 -4.28
CA ILE A 200 11.73 -14.32 -3.65
C ILE A 200 12.44 -13.37 -4.59
N GLN A 201 12.58 -12.11 -4.22
CA GLN A 201 13.05 -11.03 -5.09
C GLN A 201 14.19 -10.24 -4.44
N GLU A 202 15.21 -9.88 -5.23
CA GLU A 202 16.26 -8.97 -4.77
C GLU A 202 15.64 -7.60 -4.40
N VAL A 203 16.02 -7.07 -3.24
CA VAL A 203 15.59 -5.73 -2.82
C VAL A 203 16.34 -4.68 -3.63
N VAL A 204 15.61 -3.71 -4.18
CA VAL A 204 16.22 -2.55 -4.85
C VAL A 204 16.83 -1.64 -3.80
N GLY A 205 18.07 -1.24 -3.98
CA GLY A 205 18.77 -0.36 -3.06
C GLY A 205 20.27 -0.49 -3.16
N GLU A 206 20.96 0.25 -2.31
CA GLU A 206 22.41 0.19 -2.10
C GLU A 206 22.70 0.10 -0.60
N LYS A 207 23.89 -0.45 -0.29
CA LYS A 207 24.33 -0.61 1.09
C LYS A 207 25.02 0.67 1.57
N HIS A 208 24.49 1.26 2.60
CA HIS A 208 25.07 2.41 3.31
C HIS A 208 25.32 2.00 4.77
N ASN A 209 26.54 1.66 5.10
CA ASN A 209 26.95 1.18 6.41
C ASN A 209 26.09 -0.02 6.88
N PHE A 210 25.18 0.18 7.84
CA PHE A 210 24.26 -0.84 8.37
C PHE A 210 22.85 -0.75 7.80
N ARG A 211 22.64 -0.01 6.75
CA ARG A 211 21.37 0.17 6.05
C ARG A 211 21.46 -0.28 4.61
N PHE A 212 20.40 -0.86 4.09
CA PHE A 212 20.25 -1.12 2.65
C PHE A 212 18.90 -0.58 2.20
N TYR A 213 18.90 0.39 1.29
CA TYR A 213 17.69 1.04 0.84
C TYR A 213 17.88 1.74 -0.52
N PRO A 214 16.78 1.98 -1.28
CA PRO A 214 16.82 2.79 -2.49
C PRO A 214 16.85 4.29 -2.13
N ASN A 215 17.34 5.14 -3.04
CA ASN A 215 17.23 6.59 -2.86
C ASN A 215 15.79 7.01 -2.62
N PHE A 216 14.86 6.39 -3.36
CA PHE A 216 13.43 6.58 -3.13
C PHE A 216 12.61 5.43 -3.70
N SER A 217 11.39 5.32 -3.20
CA SER A 217 10.36 4.44 -3.74
C SER A 217 9.16 5.25 -4.19
N GLY A 218 8.32 4.67 -5.04
CA GLY A 218 7.15 5.34 -5.55
C GLY A 218 5.98 4.42 -5.87
N VAL A 219 4.79 5.00 -5.79
CA VAL A 219 3.55 4.43 -6.29
C VAL A 219 2.95 5.43 -7.28
N ALA A 220 2.75 5.01 -8.52
CA ALA A 220 2.15 5.87 -9.55
C ALA A 220 0.82 5.27 -10.02
N ARG A 221 -0.21 6.11 -10.11
CA ARG A 221 -1.56 5.75 -10.53
C ARG A 221 -1.96 6.53 -11.76
N SER A 222 -2.58 5.86 -12.72
CA SER A 222 -3.12 6.52 -13.92
C SER A 222 -4.46 7.22 -13.68
N TYR A 223 -5.03 7.09 -12.48
CA TYR A 223 -6.23 7.78 -12.04
C TYR A 223 -6.03 8.31 -10.62
N ASN A 224 -6.44 9.56 -10.38
CA ASN A 224 -6.35 10.22 -9.09
C ASN A 224 -7.76 10.48 -8.55
N PHE A 225 -8.10 9.87 -7.41
CA PHE A 225 -9.40 10.10 -6.77
C PHE A 225 -9.53 11.48 -6.13
N TYR A 226 -8.41 12.13 -5.79
CA TYR A 226 -8.36 13.45 -5.15
C TYR A 226 -7.44 14.42 -5.91
N PRO A 227 -7.83 14.83 -7.13
CA PRO A 227 -7.02 15.78 -7.89
C PRO A 227 -6.98 17.14 -7.18
N THR A 228 -5.80 17.75 -7.14
CA THR A 228 -5.59 19.07 -6.55
C THR A 228 -5.22 20.11 -7.62
N GLY A 229 -5.56 21.36 -7.38
CA GLY A 229 -5.22 22.46 -8.28
C GLY A 229 -5.85 22.33 -9.66
N ARG A 230 -5.02 22.22 -10.70
CA ARG A 230 -5.46 22.11 -12.10
C ARG A 230 -5.64 20.66 -12.56
N ALA A 231 -5.23 19.69 -11.75
CA ALA A 231 -5.29 18.30 -12.14
C ALA A 231 -6.74 17.80 -12.19
N ARG A 232 -6.98 16.86 -13.09
CA ARG A 232 -8.23 16.09 -13.19
C ARG A 232 -7.95 14.64 -12.78
N PRO A 233 -8.97 13.84 -12.46
CA PRO A 233 -8.78 12.44 -12.11
C PRO A 233 -7.90 11.66 -13.11
N GLU A 234 -8.07 11.88 -14.40
CA GLU A 234 -7.35 11.20 -15.48
C GLU A 234 -5.88 11.63 -15.59
N ASN A 235 -5.48 12.72 -14.93
CA ASN A 235 -4.09 13.16 -14.89
C ASN A 235 -3.21 12.36 -13.93
N GLY A 236 -3.82 11.41 -13.19
CA GLY A 236 -3.12 10.52 -12.30
C GLY A 236 -2.40 11.20 -11.13
N VAL A 237 -1.75 10.39 -10.33
CA VAL A 237 -0.96 10.83 -9.17
C VAL A 237 0.26 9.93 -8.98
N VAL A 238 1.35 10.51 -8.51
CA VAL A 238 2.56 9.81 -8.11
C VAL A 238 2.90 10.18 -6.68
N ASN A 239 3.07 9.17 -5.84
CA ASN A 239 3.50 9.29 -4.45
C ASN A 239 4.94 8.83 -4.35
N LEU A 240 5.82 9.65 -3.81
CA LEU A 240 7.24 9.38 -3.66
C LEU A 240 7.66 9.49 -2.19
N ALA A 241 8.59 8.62 -1.77
CA ALA A 241 9.19 8.66 -0.43
C ALA A 241 10.66 8.22 -0.48
N ASN A 242 11.51 8.80 0.37
CA ASN A 242 12.88 8.31 0.59
C ASN A 242 12.85 6.93 1.25
N GLY A 243 13.77 6.05 0.85
CA GLY A 243 13.91 4.70 1.39
C GLY A 243 12.92 3.69 0.80
N LEU A 244 12.67 2.62 1.53
CA LEU A 244 11.77 1.53 1.13
C LEU A 244 10.32 2.01 0.98
N GLY A 245 9.58 1.42 0.04
CA GLY A 245 8.18 1.74 -0.26
C GLY A 245 7.20 1.53 0.89
N LYS A 246 7.64 0.93 1.99
CA LYS A 246 6.83 0.73 3.21
C LYS A 246 6.22 2.05 3.73
N THR A 247 6.95 3.17 3.67
CA THR A 247 6.40 4.48 4.03
C THR A 247 5.13 4.81 3.24
N ILE A 248 5.08 4.48 1.95
CA ILE A 248 3.94 4.80 1.08
C ILE A 248 2.77 3.85 1.36
N VAL A 249 3.04 2.54 1.43
CA VAL A 249 1.98 1.53 1.58
C VAL A 249 1.34 1.52 2.97
N ASP A 250 2.08 1.94 4.00
CA ASP A 250 1.59 2.10 5.37
C ASP A 250 0.89 3.45 5.61
N GLY A 251 0.77 4.30 4.57
CA GLY A 251 0.09 5.60 4.68
C GLY A 251 0.89 6.68 5.41
N GLY A 252 2.22 6.61 5.41
CA GLY A 252 3.11 7.63 5.95
C GLY A 252 3.11 8.94 5.15
N ILE A 253 3.95 9.90 5.56
CA ILE A 253 4.10 11.16 4.85
C ILE A 253 4.89 10.93 3.55
N VAL A 254 4.31 11.35 2.43
CA VAL A 254 4.87 11.18 1.09
C VAL A 254 4.77 12.47 0.29
N TRP A 255 5.62 12.63 -0.71
CA TRP A 255 5.47 13.68 -1.69
C TRP A 255 4.53 13.24 -2.80
N SER A 256 3.40 13.95 -2.96
CA SER A 256 2.39 13.63 -3.96
C SER A 256 2.36 14.69 -5.06
N TYR A 257 2.34 14.24 -6.32
CA TYR A 257 2.20 15.15 -7.46
C TYR A 257 1.45 14.49 -8.63
N SER A 258 0.85 15.30 -9.51
CA SER A 258 0.30 14.79 -10.75
C SER A 258 1.39 14.70 -11.82
N HIS A 259 1.56 13.55 -12.45
CA HIS A 259 2.53 13.39 -13.53
C HIS A 259 2.25 14.27 -14.75
N ALA A 260 1.01 14.76 -14.92
CA ALA A 260 0.67 15.73 -15.95
C ALA A 260 1.23 17.13 -15.63
N PHE A 261 1.40 17.47 -14.35
CA PHE A 261 1.83 18.77 -13.84
C PHE A 261 2.97 18.65 -12.82
N PRO A 262 4.14 18.10 -13.19
CA PRO A 262 5.22 17.80 -12.24
C PRO A 262 5.84 19.05 -11.58
N LYS A 263 5.62 20.23 -12.18
CA LYS A 263 6.12 21.51 -11.68
C LYS A 263 5.05 22.33 -10.95
N ALA A 264 3.88 21.76 -10.71
CA ALA A 264 2.83 22.47 -9.98
C ALA A 264 3.30 22.79 -8.56
N VAL A 265 2.98 23.99 -8.11
CA VAL A 265 3.24 24.39 -6.71
C VAL A 265 2.38 23.52 -5.79
N THR A 266 2.98 23.05 -4.71
CA THR A 266 2.27 22.30 -3.69
C THR A 266 1.17 23.12 -3.02
N PRO A 267 0.13 22.50 -2.46
CA PRO A 267 -0.95 23.20 -1.79
C PRO A 267 -0.55 23.84 -0.44
N PHE A 268 0.72 23.79 -0.08
CA PHE A 268 1.22 24.37 1.15
C PHE A 268 1.34 25.88 1.05
N ALA A 269 0.77 26.60 2.01
CA ALA A 269 0.67 28.06 1.99
C ALA A 269 2.03 28.74 2.16
N ASP A 270 2.92 28.16 2.95
CA ASP A 270 4.23 28.72 3.23
C ASP A 270 5.31 27.64 3.45
N PRO A 271 6.61 28.02 3.46
CA PRO A 271 7.72 27.08 3.70
C PRO A 271 7.67 26.39 5.06
N SER A 272 7.07 26.99 6.09
CA SER A 272 6.96 26.37 7.43
C SER A 272 5.94 25.22 7.42
N ASP A 273 4.91 25.30 6.61
CA ASP A 273 3.93 24.24 6.44
C ASP A 273 4.53 23.05 5.68
N ILE A 274 5.40 23.33 4.70
CA ILE A 274 6.12 22.26 4.01
C ILE A 274 7.03 21.48 4.98
N LEU A 275 7.74 22.19 5.88
CA LEU A 275 8.58 21.56 6.90
C LEU A 275 7.80 20.64 7.84
N LYS A 276 6.58 21.01 8.21
CA LYS A 276 5.72 20.20 9.08
C LYS A 276 5.17 18.96 8.39
N ASN A 277 5.04 19.02 7.05
CA ASN A 277 4.40 17.99 6.23
C ASN A 277 5.41 17.29 5.30
N THR A 278 6.71 17.34 5.58
CA THR A 278 7.73 16.58 4.88
C THR A 278 8.05 15.28 5.61
N GLN A 279 8.49 14.28 4.86
CA GLN A 279 9.02 13.05 5.43
C GLN A 279 10.22 13.36 6.33
N THR A 280 10.27 12.75 7.52
CA THR A 280 11.36 12.93 8.50
C THR A 280 12.13 11.64 8.74
N ASN A 281 11.51 10.48 8.52
CA ASN A 281 12.09 9.17 8.72
C ASN A 281 11.88 8.31 7.48
N PHE A 282 12.75 7.34 7.28
CA PHE A 282 12.64 6.36 6.19
C PHE A 282 12.89 4.95 6.68
N TRP A 283 12.39 3.96 5.94
CA TRP A 283 12.62 2.56 6.18
C TRP A 283 13.81 2.04 5.38
N ALA A 284 14.63 1.19 6.01
CA ALA A 284 15.74 0.48 5.41
C ALA A 284 15.79 -0.98 5.89
N VAL A 285 16.40 -1.87 5.11
CA VAL A 285 16.77 -3.20 5.60
C VAL A 285 17.98 -3.04 6.53
N ASN A 286 17.87 -3.61 7.73
CA ASN A 286 18.91 -3.58 8.73
C ASN A 286 20.03 -4.56 8.37
N MET A 287 21.21 -4.03 8.06
CA MET A 287 22.41 -4.79 7.72
C MET A 287 23.36 -4.96 8.93
N ASN A 288 22.89 -4.69 10.14
CA ASN A 288 23.69 -4.92 11.34
C ASN A 288 23.89 -6.43 11.56
N PRO A 289 25.13 -6.91 11.79
CA PRO A 289 25.38 -8.33 12.01
C PRO A 289 24.81 -8.87 13.33
N VAL A 290 24.58 -8.01 14.30
CA VAL A 290 23.99 -8.35 15.61
C VAL A 290 22.58 -7.77 15.69
N ILE A 291 21.58 -8.59 15.42
CA ILE A 291 20.16 -8.21 15.51
C ILE A 291 19.50 -9.13 16.54
N GLU A 292 18.70 -8.55 17.42
CA GLU A 292 17.78 -9.31 18.25
C GLU A 292 16.76 -10.00 17.36
N TYR A 293 16.69 -11.32 17.51
CA TYR A 293 15.97 -12.18 16.58
C TYR A 293 14.54 -12.40 17.05
N ASP A 294 13.55 -11.99 16.23
CA ASP A 294 12.13 -12.28 16.46
C ASP A 294 11.46 -12.69 15.13
N PRO A 295 11.45 -13.99 14.81
CA PRO A 295 10.90 -14.46 13.55
C PRO A 295 9.39 -14.24 13.41
N THR A 296 8.70 -13.88 14.49
CA THR A 296 7.26 -13.64 14.47
C THR A 296 6.89 -12.25 13.92
N LYS A 297 7.86 -11.34 13.80
CA LYS A 297 7.63 -9.99 13.26
C LYS A 297 7.92 -9.91 11.77
N GLU A 298 6.99 -9.34 11.01
CA GLU A 298 7.21 -9.02 9.60
C GLU A 298 8.38 -8.04 9.43
N THR A 299 8.48 -7.06 10.33
CA THR A 299 9.50 -6.00 10.32
C THR A 299 10.80 -6.37 11.02
N GLU A 300 11.04 -7.65 11.34
CA GLU A 300 12.21 -8.15 12.08
C GLU A 300 13.55 -7.56 11.63
N TYR A 301 13.74 -7.42 10.31
CA TYR A 301 14.97 -6.90 9.71
C TYR A 301 14.82 -5.51 9.13
N LEU A 302 13.79 -4.77 9.51
CA LEU A 302 13.60 -3.40 9.07
C LEU A 302 13.94 -2.43 10.20
N ILE A 303 14.56 -1.31 9.83
CA ILE A 303 14.82 -0.19 10.75
C ILE A 303 14.27 1.09 10.17
N GLN A 304 13.83 1.98 11.06
CA GLN A 304 13.60 3.38 10.73
C GLN A 304 14.84 4.19 11.03
N SER A 305 15.22 5.06 10.11
CA SER A 305 16.32 6.02 10.25
C SER A 305 15.81 7.43 9.94
N ASP A 306 16.45 8.44 10.51
CA ASP A 306 16.12 9.82 10.23
C ASP A 306 16.81 10.34 8.95
N LEU A 307 16.40 11.53 8.48
CA LEU A 307 16.96 12.12 7.26
C LEU A 307 18.43 12.56 7.41
N ASN A 308 18.96 12.74 8.63
CA ASN A 308 20.39 13.06 8.79
C ASN A 308 21.26 11.88 8.35
N GLU A 309 20.79 10.67 8.61
CA GLU A 309 21.46 9.45 8.13
C GLU A 309 21.42 9.35 6.58
N ALA A 310 20.29 9.69 5.97
CA ALA A 310 20.16 9.71 4.51
C ALA A 310 21.00 10.84 3.87
N ASP A 311 21.15 11.97 4.56
CA ASP A 311 22.01 13.08 4.15
C ASP A 311 23.50 12.66 4.22
N TYR A 312 23.90 11.99 5.32
CA TYR A 312 25.23 11.42 5.48
C TYR A 312 25.56 10.37 4.41
N ASP A 313 24.59 9.55 4.02
CA ASP A 313 24.69 8.53 2.98
C ASP A 313 24.68 9.13 1.55
N ASP A 314 24.55 10.44 1.37
CA ASP A 314 24.43 11.20 0.08
C ASP A 314 23.23 10.75 -0.79
N THR A 315 22.22 10.16 -0.18
CA THR A 315 21.05 9.65 -0.92
C THR A 315 19.99 10.72 -1.19
N LEU A 316 20.08 11.89 -0.53
CA LEU A 316 19.11 12.99 -0.64
C LEU A 316 19.36 13.96 -1.79
N LYS A 317 20.53 13.89 -2.44
CA LYS A 317 21.01 14.88 -3.42
C LYS A 317 19.98 15.31 -4.48
N TYR A 318 19.22 14.36 -5.05
CA TYR A 318 18.25 14.63 -6.11
C TYR A 318 16.81 14.76 -5.61
N ILE A 319 16.56 14.40 -4.35
CA ILE A 319 15.19 14.26 -3.82
C ILE A 319 14.86 15.26 -2.71
N ALA A 320 15.86 15.95 -2.16
CA ALA A 320 15.64 16.91 -1.09
C ALA A 320 16.09 18.31 -1.45
N SER A 321 15.50 19.26 -0.75
CA SER A 321 15.88 20.67 -0.67
C SER A 321 16.27 21.01 0.76
N THR A 322 16.88 22.18 0.97
CA THR A 322 17.26 22.69 2.29
C THR A 322 16.38 23.86 2.67
N TYR A 323 15.85 23.86 3.88
CA TYR A 323 15.20 25.05 4.44
C TYR A 323 16.25 25.99 5.02
N ASP A 324 16.34 27.21 4.46
CA ASP A 324 17.17 28.29 4.98
C ASP A 324 16.35 29.13 5.96
N ALA A 325 16.67 28.99 7.24
CA ALA A 325 15.98 29.73 8.30
C ALA A 325 16.23 31.23 8.25
N SER A 326 17.36 31.68 7.67
CA SER A 326 17.73 33.11 7.60
C SER A 326 16.87 33.86 6.57
N SER A 327 16.61 33.24 5.43
CA SER A 327 15.78 33.81 4.37
C SER A 327 14.32 33.29 4.40
N GLN A 328 14.00 32.33 5.27
CA GLN A 328 12.71 31.62 5.35
C GLN A 328 12.28 31.03 3.98
N ARG A 329 13.25 30.44 3.26
CA ARG A 329 13.03 29.88 1.92
C ARG A 329 13.51 28.45 1.84
N ILE A 330 12.90 27.70 0.93
CA ILE A 330 13.38 26.39 0.53
C ILE A 330 14.34 26.56 -0.65
N VAL A 331 15.58 26.17 -0.47
CA VAL A 331 16.64 26.21 -1.48
C VAL A 331 16.82 24.79 -2.04
N MET A 332 16.79 24.68 -3.37
CA MET A 332 16.94 23.40 -4.05
C MET A 332 18.30 22.75 -3.73
N GLY A 333 18.29 21.45 -3.45
CA GLY A 333 19.46 20.63 -3.18
C GLY A 333 19.91 20.66 -1.70
N THR A 334 20.96 19.91 -1.43
CA THR A 334 21.49 19.65 -0.08
C THR A 334 22.80 20.38 0.24
N GLY A 335 23.25 21.28 -0.65
CA GLY A 335 24.54 22.00 -0.50
C GLY A 335 24.59 23.05 0.63
N ASN A 336 23.45 23.46 1.17
CA ASN A 336 23.37 24.43 2.28
C ASN A 336 23.15 23.72 3.61
N SER A 337 23.50 24.40 4.72
CA SER A 337 23.17 23.96 6.06
C SER A 337 21.70 24.28 6.38
N GLY A 338 21.00 23.36 7.04
CA GLY A 338 19.62 23.53 7.47
C GLY A 338 18.80 22.24 7.38
N PRO A 339 17.56 22.24 7.90
CA PRO A 339 16.66 21.09 7.83
C PRO A 339 16.38 20.65 6.39
N ARG A 340 16.36 19.33 6.16
CA ARG A 340 16.06 18.76 4.85
C ARG A 340 14.55 18.64 4.62
N VAL A 341 14.13 18.93 3.39
CA VAL A 341 12.75 18.83 2.92
C VAL A 341 12.72 17.86 1.74
N VAL A 342 12.13 16.70 1.91
CA VAL A 342 11.98 15.70 0.83
C VAL A 342 10.82 16.14 -0.07
N ASN A 343 11.14 16.80 -1.18
CA ASN A 343 10.17 17.41 -2.08
C ASN A 343 10.38 17.06 -3.55
N PHE A 344 11.40 16.28 -3.86
CA PHE A 344 11.72 15.83 -5.22
C PHE A 344 11.84 16.97 -6.26
N LEU A 345 12.03 18.20 -5.79
CA LEU A 345 11.95 19.38 -6.64
C LEU A 345 13.01 19.37 -7.75
N GLN A 346 14.23 18.94 -7.44
CA GLN A 346 15.29 18.82 -8.44
C GLN A 346 14.94 17.79 -9.50
N LEU A 347 14.53 16.59 -9.09
CA LEU A 347 14.14 15.50 -9.99
C LEU A 347 13.01 15.90 -10.94
N LEU A 348 11.98 16.58 -10.41
CA LEU A 348 10.77 16.91 -11.15
C LEU A 348 10.87 18.22 -11.96
N SER A 349 11.45 19.27 -11.37
CA SER A 349 11.51 20.59 -12.02
C SER A 349 12.59 20.68 -13.08
N MET A 350 13.75 20.00 -12.84
CA MET A 350 14.86 19.95 -13.80
C MET A 350 14.66 18.81 -14.82
N ASN A 351 13.63 17.97 -14.64
CA ASN A 351 13.37 16.78 -15.44
C ASN A 351 14.58 15.84 -15.50
N GLU A 352 15.27 15.68 -14.35
CA GLU A 352 16.44 14.83 -14.24
C GLU A 352 16.10 13.40 -14.66
N PHE A 353 17.00 12.77 -15.42
CA PHE A 353 16.84 11.41 -15.97
C PHE A 353 15.59 11.21 -16.84
N LYS A 354 14.86 12.27 -17.21
CA LYS A 354 13.52 12.18 -17.82
C LYS A 354 12.56 11.31 -16.99
N PHE A 355 12.72 11.32 -15.65
CA PHE A 355 12.01 10.44 -14.72
C PHE A 355 10.48 10.55 -14.88
N ASN A 356 9.93 11.78 -14.91
CA ASN A 356 8.49 11.95 -15.04
C ASN A 356 7.97 11.50 -16.42
N ASP A 357 8.77 11.62 -17.47
CA ASP A 357 8.40 11.13 -18.82
C ASP A 357 8.37 9.61 -18.86
N LEU A 358 9.30 8.94 -18.16
CA LEU A 358 9.27 7.49 -17.97
C LEU A 358 8.00 7.04 -17.24
N ILE A 359 7.64 7.70 -16.13
CA ILE A 359 6.41 7.38 -15.38
C ILE A 359 5.17 7.52 -16.27
N LYS A 360 5.06 8.61 -17.03
CA LYS A 360 3.95 8.80 -18.01
C LYS A 360 3.90 7.66 -19.01
N LYS A 361 5.05 7.29 -19.58
CA LYS A 361 5.13 6.21 -20.57
C LYS A 361 4.72 4.87 -20.00
N LEU A 362 5.20 4.53 -18.80
CA LEU A 362 4.83 3.30 -18.11
C LEU A 362 3.31 3.25 -17.84
N LEU A 363 2.75 4.29 -17.23
CA LEU A 363 1.31 4.36 -16.95
C LEU A 363 0.46 4.23 -18.21
N GLU A 364 0.85 4.90 -19.32
CA GLU A 364 0.16 4.81 -20.60
C GLU A 364 0.16 3.39 -21.16
N VAL A 365 1.33 2.77 -21.23
CA VAL A 365 1.51 1.44 -21.85
C VAL A 365 0.79 0.36 -21.04
N TYR A 366 0.87 0.41 -19.71
CA TYR A 366 0.17 -0.56 -18.86
C TYR A 366 -1.35 -0.33 -18.84
N LYS A 367 -1.82 0.92 -18.87
CA LYS A 367 -3.26 1.23 -19.01
C LYS A 367 -3.83 0.65 -20.30
N GLN A 368 -3.09 0.76 -21.41
CA GLN A 368 -3.47 0.17 -22.69
C GLN A 368 -3.45 -1.37 -22.64
N ALA A 369 -2.42 -1.96 -22.02
CA ALA A 369 -2.27 -3.41 -21.96
C ALA A 369 -3.33 -4.08 -21.09
N LEU A 370 -3.69 -3.47 -19.97
CA LEU A 370 -4.68 -3.99 -19.00
C LEU A 370 -6.11 -3.50 -19.28
N GLN A 371 -6.29 -2.58 -20.24
CA GLN A 371 -7.58 -1.96 -20.59
C GLN A 371 -8.33 -1.43 -19.35
N SER A 372 -7.61 -0.91 -18.41
CA SER A 372 -8.09 -0.40 -17.12
C SER A 372 -7.13 0.67 -16.59
N PRO A 373 -7.56 1.61 -15.75
CA PRO A 373 -6.65 2.39 -14.94
C PRO A 373 -5.70 1.46 -14.17
N VAL A 374 -4.46 1.92 -13.96
CA VAL A 374 -3.40 1.08 -13.37
C VAL A 374 -2.70 1.80 -12.25
N GLU A 375 -2.21 0.99 -11.30
CA GLU A 375 -1.24 1.38 -10.29
C GLU A 375 0.06 0.60 -10.54
N ILE A 376 1.20 1.28 -10.45
CA ILE A 376 2.53 0.69 -10.50
C ILE A 376 3.31 1.02 -9.24
N GLU A 377 4.09 0.06 -8.75
CA GLU A 377 5.02 0.24 -7.64
C GLU A 377 6.45 0.10 -8.16
N PHE A 378 7.35 0.93 -7.65
CA PHE A 378 8.75 0.94 -8.06
C PHE A 378 9.67 1.43 -6.95
N ALA A 379 10.97 1.13 -7.10
CA ALA A 379 12.03 1.70 -6.28
C ALA A 379 13.20 2.12 -7.17
N VAL A 380 13.90 3.16 -6.77
CA VAL A 380 14.93 3.81 -7.59
C VAL A 380 16.21 3.98 -6.80
N THR A 381 17.32 3.57 -7.41
CA THR A 381 18.68 3.95 -6.98
C THR A 381 19.31 4.88 -8.00
N ILE A 382 20.09 5.86 -7.54
CA ILE A 382 20.77 6.83 -8.39
C ILE A 382 22.27 6.72 -8.13
N SER A 383 23.01 6.32 -9.18
CA SER A 383 24.47 6.36 -9.19
C SER A 383 24.97 7.70 -9.73
N ASN A 384 26.03 8.24 -9.14
CA ASN A 384 26.66 9.48 -9.62
C ASN A 384 27.74 9.22 -10.67
N GLU A 385 28.42 8.06 -10.63
CA GLU A 385 29.53 7.73 -11.53
C GLU A 385 29.45 6.26 -12.02
N PRO A 386 28.97 5.99 -13.24
CA PRO A 386 28.33 6.95 -14.16
C PRO A 386 26.97 7.42 -13.65
N LYS A 387 26.58 8.64 -14.03
CA LYS A 387 25.26 9.18 -13.68
C LYS A 387 24.17 8.33 -14.30
N LYS A 388 23.50 7.53 -13.48
CA LYS A 388 22.46 6.59 -13.89
C LYS A 388 21.37 6.46 -12.86
N LEU A 389 20.15 6.31 -13.33
CA LEU A 389 18.97 5.99 -12.55
C LEU A 389 18.59 4.53 -12.81
N ARG A 390 18.69 3.68 -11.80
CA ARG A 390 18.21 2.29 -11.85
C ARG A 390 16.78 2.24 -11.32
N PHE A 391 15.85 1.96 -12.23
CA PHE A 391 14.43 1.87 -11.94
C PHE A 391 14.03 0.39 -11.81
N GLY A 392 13.80 -0.06 -10.57
CA GLY A 392 13.28 -1.38 -10.27
C GLY A 392 11.75 -1.38 -10.28
N PHE A 393 11.15 -2.04 -11.25
CA PHE A 393 9.70 -2.20 -11.35
C PHE A 393 9.23 -3.33 -10.44
N LEU A 394 8.38 -3.04 -9.44
CA LEU A 394 8.07 -3.96 -8.34
C LEU A 394 6.67 -4.58 -8.42
N GLN A 395 5.71 -3.90 -9.00
CA GLN A 395 4.34 -4.39 -9.14
C GLN A 395 3.55 -3.56 -10.17
N VAL A 396 2.59 -4.20 -10.83
CA VAL A 396 1.51 -3.54 -11.57
C VAL A 396 0.20 -4.22 -11.26
N ARG A 397 -0.84 -3.43 -11.06
CA ARG A 397 -2.20 -3.93 -10.87
C ARG A 397 -3.25 -3.04 -11.51
N PRO A 398 -4.40 -3.61 -11.97
CA PRO A 398 -5.53 -2.82 -12.40
C PRO A 398 -6.16 -2.08 -11.21
N MET A 399 -6.68 -0.90 -11.47
CA MET A 399 -7.48 -0.14 -10.50
C MET A 399 -8.97 -0.26 -10.87
N VAL A 400 -9.81 -0.41 -9.85
CA VAL A 400 -11.26 -0.35 -10.02
C VAL A 400 -11.69 1.12 -9.92
N VAL A 401 -12.19 1.64 -11.02
CA VAL A 401 -12.84 2.95 -11.09
C VAL A 401 -14.28 2.69 -11.53
N SER A 402 -15.25 3.09 -10.71
CA SER A 402 -16.67 2.88 -11.04
C SER A 402 -17.07 3.71 -12.25
N ASP A 403 -17.74 3.08 -13.21
CA ASP A 403 -18.30 3.74 -14.40
C ASP A 403 -19.69 4.35 -14.13
N GLU A 404 -20.29 4.11 -12.95
CA GLU A 404 -21.56 4.70 -12.58
C GLU A 404 -21.44 6.23 -12.52
N THR A 405 -22.32 6.91 -13.21
CA THR A 405 -22.36 8.37 -13.26
C THR A 405 -23.58 8.89 -12.54
N ILE A 406 -23.36 9.60 -11.46
CA ILE A 406 -24.39 10.44 -10.83
C ILE A 406 -23.97 11.88 -11.06
N ASP A 407 -24.91 12.69 -11.50
CA ASP A 407 -24.70 14.13 -11.58
C ASP A 407 -25.22 14.77 -10.28
N LEU A 408 -24.29 15.19 -9.42
CA LEU A 408 -24.61 15.86 -8.17
C LEU A 408 -24.45 17.37 -8.38
N VAL A 409 -25.57 18.10 -8.23
CA VAL A 409 -25.58 19.56 -8.31
C VAL A 409 -25.24 20.17 -6.94
N GLU A 410 -24.60 21.32 -6.94
CA GLU A 410 -24.11 22.00 -5.73
C GLU A 410 -25.22 22.33 -4.73
N SER A 411 -26.42 22.63 -5.23
CA SER A 411 -27.60 22.86 -4.39
C SER A 411 -28.05 21.66 -3.55
N GLU A 412 -27.69 20.43 -3.98
CA GLU A 412 -27.99 19.21 -3.19
C GLU A 412 -27.03 19.02 -2.01
N MET A 413 -25.88 19.70 -1.99
CA MET A 413 -24.89 19.63 -0.93
C MET A 413 -25.21 20.51 0.28
N ASN A 414 -26.19 21.39 0.14
CA ASN A 414 -26.61 22.33 1.15
C ASN A 414 -28.09 22.12 1.47
N GLY A 415 -28.45 22.04 2.74
CA GLY A 415 -29.84 21.86 3.16
C GLY A 415 -29.94 21.27 4.56
N GLU A 416 -31.10 21.43 5.19
CA GLU A 416 -31.37 20.86 6.53
C GLU A 416 -31.44 19.33 6.52
N ASP A 417 -31.71 18.75 5.35
CA ASP A 417 -31.69 17.29 5.10
C ASP A 417 -30.29 16.71 4.94
N VAL A 418 -29.23 17.52 4.90
CA VAL A 418 -27.85 17.07 4.77
C VAL A 418 -27.31 16.64 6.13
N LEU A 419 -26.80 15.41 6.22
CA LEU A 419 -26.02 14.92 7.36
C LEU A 419 -24.54 15.27 7.18
N VAL A 420 -24.01 15.00 5.98
CA VAL A 420 -22.63 15.19 5.59
C VAL A 420 -22.61 15.61 4.13
N ALA A 421 -21.81 16.61 3.78
CA ALA A 421 -21.41 16.90 2.40
C ALA A 421 -19.90 17.05 2.31
N SER A 422 -19.32 16.82 1.14
CA SER A 422 -17.89 16.99 0.91
C SER A 422 -17.60 17.26 -0.57
N ASP A 423 -16.61 18.12 -0.81
CA ASP A 423 -15.96 18.35 -2.11
C ASP A 423 -14.70 17.47 -2.32
N ARG A 424 -14.47 16.53 -1.42
CA ARG A 424 -13.38 15.55 -1.44
C ARG A 424 -13.94 14.18 -1.18
N VAL A 425 -14.33 13.49 -2.24
CA VAL A 425 -14.95 12.17 -2.15
C VAL A 425 -14.30 11.16 -3.07
N MET A 426 -14.39 9.89 -2.69
CA MET A 426 -14.04 8.75 -3.52
C MET A 426 -15.24 7.82 -3.64
N GLY A 427 -15.38 7.22 -4.81
CA GLY A 427 -16.52 6.39 -5.18
C GLY A 427 -17.40 7.09 -6.20
N ASN A 428 -18.37 6.37 -6.72
CA ASN A 428 -19.44 6.86 -7.58
C ASN A 428 -20.69 6.03 -7.32
N GLY A 429 -21.85 6.66 -7.42
CA GLY A 429 -23.10 5.91 -7.34
C GLY A 429 -24.03 6.39 -6.21
N LEU A 430 -25.12 5.65 -6.06
CA LEU A 430 -26.15 5.86 -5.04
C LEU A 430 -26.19 4.67 -4.08
N VAL A 431 -26.19 4.96 -2.78
CA VAL A 431 -26.43 3.96 -1.74
C VAL A 431 -27.59 4.46 -0.86
N ASP A 432 -28.65 3.66 -0.68
CA ASP A 432 -29.89 4.06 -0.03
C ASP A 432 -30.41 3.08 1.02
N ASN A 433 -29.60 2.14 1.44
CA ASN A 433 -29.99 1.07 2.39
C ASN A 433 -29.17 1.06 3.69
N ILE A 434 -28.67 2.21 4.13
CA ILE A 434 -27.89 2.35 5.36
C ILE A 434 -28.76 2.88 6.49
N PHE A 435 -29.00 2.05 7.51
CA PHE A 435 -29.77 2.37 8.72
C PHE A 435 -28.89 2.49 9.96
N ASP A 436 -27.66 2.00 9.91
CA ASP A 436 -26.77 1.94 11.06
C ASP A 436 -25.61 2.91 10.85
N VAL A 437 -25.30 3.70 11.88
CA VAL A 437 -24.18 4.64 11.88
C VAL A 437 -23.29 4.35 13.09
N VAL A 438 -22.03 4.11 12.84
CA VAL A 438 -20.99 3.95 13.85
C VAL A 438 -20.09 5.19 13.80
N PHE A 439 -19.91 5.85 14.92
CA PHE A 439 -19.09 7.05 14.93
C PHE A 439 -18.24 7.17 16.19
N VAL A 440 -17.06 7.75 16.01
CA VAL A 440 -16.17 8.14 17.09
C VAL A 440 -16.72 9.41 17.73
N LYS A 441 -16.84 9.42 19.04
CA LYS A 441 -17.38 10.56 19.79
C LYS A 441 -16.38 11.72 19.76
N PRO A 442 -16.75 12.91 19.23
CA PRO A 442 -15.81 14.04 19.14
C PRO A 442 -15.23 14.48 20.49
N GLU A 443 -16.03 14.41 21.54
CA GLU A 443 -15.70 14.85 22.89
C GLU A 443 -14.71 13.95 23.62
N THR A 444 -14.55 12.70 23.17
CA THR A 444 -13.64 11.72 23.80
C THR A 444 -12.44 11.36 22.92
N PHE A 445 -12.37 11.90 21.70
CA PHE A 445 -11.26 11.58 20.80
C PHE A 445 -9.94 12.18 21.28
N ASP A 446 -8.93 11.31 21.42
CA ASP A 446 -7.53 11.69 21.64
C ASP A 446 -6.64 10.79 20.77
N LYS A 447 -5.59 11.37 20.15
CA LYS A 447 -4.65 10.62 19.29
C LYS A 447 -3.98 9.43 20.01
N LYS A 448 -3.73 9.54 21.30
CA LYS A 448 -3.14 8.46 22.13
C LYS A 448 -4.05 7.22 22.25
N ASP A 449 -5.36 7.37 22.02
CA ASP A 449 -6.35 6.32 22.22
C ASP A 449 -6.81 5.67 20.89
N THR A 450 -6.23 6.05 19.75
CA THR A 450 -6.64 5.58 18.41
C THR A 450 -6.60 4.06 18.27
N VAL A 451 -5.65 3.37 18.90
CA VAL A 451 -5.59 1.89 18.94
C VAL A 451 -6.80 1.30 19.70
N LYS A 452 -7.21 1.94 20.80
CA LYS A 452 -8.40 1.51 21.57
C LYS A 452 -9.69 1.77 20.78
N ILE A 453 -9.72 2.90 20.06
CA ILE A 453 -10.84 3.25 19.17
C ILE A 453 -10.99 2.18 18.08
N ALA A 454 -9.89 1.77 17.43
CA ALA A 454 -9.91 0.70 16.45
C ALA A 454 -10.46 -0.62 17.01
N ALA A 455 -10.07 -0.99 18.24
CA ALA A 455 -10.58 -2.18 18.91
C ALA A 455 -12.10 -2.10 19.23
N GLU A 456 -12.61 -0.93 19.64
CA GLU A 456 -14.04 -0.74 19.88
C GLU A 456 -14.86 -0.82 18.59
N ILE A 457 -14.34 -0.27 17.47
CA ILE A 457 -14.95 -0.38 16.14
C ILE A 457 -15.01 -1.83 15.69
N ASP A 458 -13.92 -2.61 15.86
CA ASP A 458 -13.86 -4.03 15.52
C ASP A 458 -14.97 -4.84 16.20
N LEU A 459 -15.21 -4.60 17.48
CA LEU A 459 -16.28 -5.26 18.23
C LEU A 459 -17.67 -4.97 17.62
N ILE A 460 -17.96 -3.71 17.32
CA ILE A 460 -19.25 -3.30 16.72
C ILE A 460 -19.37 -3.85 15.29
N ASN A 461 -18.29 -3.78 14.50
CA ASN A 461 -18.26 -4.32 13.14
C ASN A 461 -18.59 -5.81 13.12
N LYS A 462 -18.02 -6.62 14.02
CA LYS A 462 -18.30 -8.05 14.12
C LYS A 462 -19.78 -8.33 14.37
N GLU A 463 -20.43 -7.57 15.24
CA GLU A 463 -21.87 -7.70 15.48
C GLU A 463 -22.70 -7.36 14.24
N LEU A 464 -22.33 -6.29 13.52
CA LEU A 464 -23.02 -5.84 12.31
C LEU A 464 -22.83 -6.81 11.15
N VAL A 465 -21.61 -7.30 10.93
CA VAL A 465 -21.27 -8.30 9.90
C VAL A 465 -22.02 -9.61 10.15
N ASN A 466 -22.07 -10.10 11.39
CA ASN A 466 -22.81 -11.31 11.75
C ASN A 466 -24.32 -11.19 11.46
N ARG A 467 -24.86 -9.97 11.47
CA ARG A 467 -26.26 -9.66 11.12
C ARG A 467 -26.43 -9.30 9.64
N ASN A 468 -25.36 -9.39 8.84
CA ASN A 468 -25.33 -8.92 7.45
C ASN A 468 -25.82 -7.46 7.28
N THR A 469 -25.47 -6.61 8.24
CA THR A 469 -25.89 -5.21 8.28
C THR A 469 -24.78 -4.31 7.81
N LYS A 470 -25.06 -3.46 6.81
CA LYS A 470 -24.13 -2.44 6.31
C LYS A 470 -24.30 -1.14 7.09
N TYR A 471 -23.21 -0.37 7.24
CA TYR A 471 -23.23 0.83 8.06
C TYR A 471 -22.36 1.96 7.48
N LEU A 472 -22.64 3.19 7.96
CA LEU A 472 -21.80 4.36 7.78
C LEU A 472 -20.84 4.45 8.97
N LEU A 473 -19.55 4.68 8.69
CA LEU A 473 -18.50 4.90 9.69
C LEU A 473 -18.03 6.35 9.66
N ILE A 474 -17.97 7.01 10.82
CA ILE A 474 -17.49 8.39 10.94
C ILE A 474 -16.38 8.45 11.99
N GLY A 475 -15.25 9.09 11.68
CA GLY A 475 -14.16 9.26 12.65
C GLY A 475 -13.18 10.34 12.27
N PHE A 476 -12.06 10.42 13.03
CA PHE A 476 -11.12 11.52 13.00
C PHE A 476 -9.72 11.06 12.65
N GLY A 477 -9.02 11.85 11.83
CA GLY A 477 -7.70 11.52 11.31
C GLY A 477 -7.76 10.42 10.25
N ARG A 478 -6.59 9.97 9.79
CA ARG A 478 -6.47 8.97 8.72
C ARG A 478 -7.01 7.62 9.16
N TRP A 479 -7.75 6.97 8.28
CA TRP A 479 -8.14 5.58 8.45
C TRP A 479 -7.08 4.63 7.88
N GLY A 480 -6.80 3.54 8.59
CA GLY A 480 -5.84 2.53 8.15
C GLY A 480 -4.38 3.00 8.16
N SER A 481 -4.05 4.06 8.89
CA SER A 481 -2.66 4.47 9.08
C SER A 481 -1.95 3.55 10.06
N SER A 482 -0.76 3.07 9.70
CA SER A 482 0.09 2.31 10.64
C SER A 482 0.66 3.20 11.76
N ASP A 483 0.68 4.53 11.58
CA ASP A 483 1.05 5.48 12.60
C ASP A 483 -0.20 5.97 13.36
N PRO A 484 -0.38 5.57 14.65
CA PRO A 484 -1.51 5.98 15.47
C PRO A 484 -1.63 7.49 15.72
N TRP A 485 -0.54 8.24 15.55
CA TRP A 485 -0.53 9.69 15.69
C TRP A 485 -1.14 10.43 14.50
N LEU A 486 -1.19 9.75 13.34
CA LEU A 486 -1.79 10.30 12.12
C LEU A 486 -3.28 9.96 12.00
N GLY A 487 -3.77 8.94 12.71
CA GLY A 487 -5.16 8.54 12.63
C GLY A 487 -5.49 7.23 13.33
N ILE A 488 -6.56 6.58 12.91
CA ILE A 488 -7.04 5.34 13.52
C ILE A 488 -6.42 4.14 12.77
N PRO A 489 -5.56 3.34 13.43
CA PRO A 489 -4.84 2.22 12.83
C PRO A 489 -5.77 1.00 12.69
N ILE A 490 -6.69 1.07 11.74
CA ILE A 490 -7.71 0.04 11.54
C ILE A 490 -7.38 -0.81 10.31
N ASP A 491 -7.52 -2.11 10.44
CA ASP A 491 -7.41 -3.07 9.34
C ASP A 491 -8.75 -3.25 8.64
N TRP A 492 -8.73 -3.65 7.38
CA TRP A 492 -9.94 -3.85 6.59
C TRP A 492 -10.92 -4.85 7.24
N GLY A 493 -10.43 -5.93 7.83
CA GLY A 493 -11.26 -6.90 8.55
C GLY A 493 -12.07 -6.30 9.70
N GLN A 494 -11.55 -5.24 10.33
CA GLN A 494 -12.21 -4.55 11.45
C GLN A 494 -13.35 -3.63 11.01
N ILE A 495 -13.50 -3.37 9.70
CA ILE A 495 -14.56 -2.53 9.11
C ILE A 495 -15.24 -3.20 7.91
N ALA A 496 -15.15 -4.51 7.78
CA ALA A 496 -15.64 -5.26 6.61
C ALA A 496 -17.13 -5.05 6.29
N GLY A 497 -17.95 -4.63 7.26
CA GLY A 497 -19.35 -4.29 7.07
C GLY A 497 -19.61 -2.87 6.57
N VAL A 498 -18.60 -2.01 6.50
CA VAL A 498 -18.76 -0.61 6.12
C VAL A 498 -19.19 -0.44 4.66
N LYS A 499 -20.03 0.57 4.39
CA LYS A 499 -20.45 0.92 3.03
C LYS A 499 -20.16 2.37 2.67
N ALA A 500 -19.98 3.21 3.68
CA ALA A 500 -19.46 4.56 3.52
C ALA A 500 -18.61 4.94 4.73
N ILE A 501 -17.58 5.72 4.49
CA ILE A 501 -16.66 6.25 5.51
C ILE A 501 -16.63 7.76 5.41
N VAL A 502 -16.65 8.42 6.57
CA VAL A 502 -16.38 9.85 6.70
C VAL A 502 -15.11 10.01 7.54
N GLU A 503 -14.08 10.54 6.92
CA GLU A 503 -12.84 10.99 7.56
C GLU A 503 -12.95 12.49 7.86
N SER A 504 -12.85 12.87 9.12
CA SER A 504 -12.93 14.27 9.52
C SER A 504 -11.67 14.69 10.27
N THR A 505 -11.35 15.98 10.23
CA THR A 505 -10.35 16.57 11.12
C THR A 505 -11.03 17.24 12.30
N LEU A 506 -10.32 17.44 13.40
CA LEU A 506 -10.73 18.21 14.57
C LEU A 506 -9.84 19.46 14.70
N PHE A 507 -10.30 20.44 15.49
CA PHE A 507 -9.54 21.65 15.77
C PHE A 507 -8.11 21.31 16.27
N GLY A 508 -7.11 21.91 15.65
CA GLY A 508 -5.71 21.66 15.98
C GLY A 508 -5.13 20.33 15.45
N ILE A 509 -5.90 19.56 14.69
CA ILE A 509 -5.45 18.32 14.04
C ILE A 509 -5.45 18.53 12.52
N ASN A 510 -4.38 19.12 12.02
CA ASN A 510 -4.13 19.22 10.59
C ASN A 510 -3.36 17.97 10.15
N VAL A 511 -4.07 16.90 9.85
CA VAL A 511 -3.51 15.72 9.19
C VAL A 511 -4.04 15.72 7.76
N GLU A 512 -3.13 15.67 6.77
CA GLU A 512 -3.58 15.44 5.40
C GLU A 512 -4.38 14.15 5.32
N LEU A 513 -5.47 14.20 4.58
CA LEU A 513 -6.39 13.09 4.43
C LEU A 513 -5.69 11.85 3.89
N SER A 514 -6.16 10.68 4.30
CA SER A 514 -5.56 9.39 3.98
C SER A 514 -5.44 9.20 2.46
N GLN A 515 -4.26 8.81 2.00
CA GLN A 515 -4.00 8.41 0.62
C GLN A 515 -3.19 7.09 0.57
N GLY A 516 -3.14 6.36 1.67
CA GLY A 516 -2.42 5.09 1.78
C GLY A 516 -2.92 4.05 0.77
N SER A 517 -2.00 3.43 0.03
CA SER A 517 -2.33 2.67 -1.17
C SER A 517 -3.20 1.44 -0.91
N HIS A 518 -2.88 0.62 0.10
CA HIS A 518 -3.61 -0.63 0.35
C HIS A 518 -5.03 -0.39 0.89
N PHE A 519 -5.17 0.50 1.85
CA PHE A 519 -6.48 0.83 2.42
C PHE A 519 -7.43 1.39 1.35
N PHE A 520 -6.95 2.33 0.52
CA PHE A 520 -7.76 2.92 -0.56
C PHE A 520 -8.08 1.92 -1.66
N HIS A 521 -7.17 1.01 -1.97
CA HIS A 521 -7.43 -0.02 -2.95
C HIS A 521 -8.60 -0.93 -2.52
N ASN A 522 -8.63 -1.31 -1.25
CA ASN A 522 -9.73 -2.09 -0.68
C ASN A 522 -11.06 -1.30 -0.73
N LEU A 523 -11.06 0.00 -0.37
CA LEU A 523 -12.25 0.85 -0.44
C LEU A 523 -12.88 0.85 -1.85
N THR A 524 -12.07 1.08 -2.87
CA THR A 524 -12.55 1.11 -4.26
C THR A 524 -13.07 -0.24 -4.72
N SER A 525 -12.40 -1.32 -4.34
CA SER A 525 -12.76 -2.68 -4.74
C SER A 525 -14.07 -3.16 -4.13
N PHE A 526 -14.38 -2.76 -2.92
CA PHE A 526 -15.66 -3.06 -2.24
C PHE A 526 -16.74 -2.00 -2.48
N ASN A 527 -16.51 -1.05 -3.38
CA ASN A 527 -17.43 0.06 -3.65
C ASN A 527 -17.87 0.78 -2.36
N VAL A 528 -16.89 1.11 -1.51
CA VAL A 528 -17.11 1.90 -0.31
C VAL A 528 -16.96 3.37 -0.66
N SER A 529 -17.99 4.16 -0.39
CA SER A 529 -17.95 5.61 -0.56
C SER A 529 -17.10 6.25 0.53
N TYR A 530 -16.22 7.17 0.17
CA TYR A 530 -15.34 7.83 1.12
C TYR A 530 -15.47 9.35 1.02
N PHE A 531 -15.66 9.99 2.17
CA PHE A 531 -15.85 11.43 2.32
C PHE A 531 -14.76 11.99 3.21
N SER A 532 -14.14 13.07 2.81
CA SER A 532 -13.14 13.76 3.59
C SER A 532 -13.62 15.17 3.94
N ILE A 533 -13.59 15.53 5.21
CA ILE A 533 -14.08 16.80 5.73
C ILE A 533 -13.02 17.44 6.62
N THR A 534 -12.69 18.69 6.36
CA THR A 534 -11.81 19.47 7.22
C THR A 534 -12.60 20.27 8.25
N PHE A 535 -12.06 20.39 9.47
CA PHE A 535 -12.73 21.11 10.56
C PHE A 535 -13.06 22.57 10.17
N ASP A 536 -12.12 23.23 9.48
CA ASP A 536 -12.26 24.62 9.04
C ASP A 536 -12.93 24.75 7.66
N GLY A 537 -13.35 23.64 7.04
CA GLY A 537 -13.99 23.62 5.73
C GLY A 537 -15.45 24.11 5.74
N ASP A 538 -16.00 24.27 4.55
CA ASP A 538 -17.38 24.75 4.34
C ASP A 538 -18.42 23.71 4.77
N PHE A 539 -18.06 22.43 4.76
CA PHE A 539 -18.97 21.34 5.07
C PHE A 539 -18.79 20.85 6.51
N LYS A 540 -19.89 20.55 7.18
CA LYS A 540 -19.92 20.09 8.58
C LYS A 540 -20.72 18.80 8.69
N ILE A 541 -20.47 18.07 9.79
CA ILE A 541 -21.27 16.89 10.19
C ILE A 541 -22.34 17.35 11.16
N ASP A 542 -23.59 16.95 10.95
CA ASP A 542 -24.68 17.25 11.89
C ASP A 542 -24.66 16.30 13.11
N TRP A 543 -23.74 16.57 14.03
CA TRP A 543 -23.59 15.83 15.27
C TRP A 543 -24.83 15.89 16.17
N ASN A 544 -25.56 17.02 16.15
CA ASN A 544 -26.76 17.20 16.94
C ASN A 544 -27.85 16.22 16.51
N TRP A 545 -27.98 16.01 15.20
CA TRP A 545 -28.93 15.05 14.67
C TRP A 545 -28.51 13.61 14.99
N LEU A 546 -27.24 13.24 14.83
CA LEU A 546 -26.71 11.91 15.15
C LEU A 546 -26.91 11.55 16.62
N ASN A 547 -26.66 12.48 17.53
CA ASN A 547 -26.82 12.26 18.97
C ASN A 547 -28.27 12.08 19.43
N ARG A 548 -29.27 12.43 18.61
CA ARG A 548 -30.69 12.21 18.87
C ARG A 548 -31.21 10.85 18.39
N GLN A 549 -30.39 10.09 17.66
CA GLN A 549 -30.82 8.80 17.12
C GLN A 549 -30.83 7.69 18.20
N THR A 550 -31.51 6.58 17.90
CA THR A 550 -31.60 5.44 18.82
C THR A 550 -30.24 4.79 19.02
N VAL A 551 -29.73 4.83 20.24
CA VAL A 551 -28.45 4.21 20.60
C VAL A 551 -28.62 2.70 20.70
N ILE A 552 -27.81 1.94 19.97
CA ILE A 552 -27.77 0.48 20.05
C ILE A 552 -26.62 0.04 20.96
N THR A 553 -25.43 0.63 20.77
CA THR A 553 -24.26 0.34 21.58
C THR A 553 -23.48 1.63 21.81
N GLU A 554 -23.07 1.86 23.04
CA GLU A 554 -22.16 2.95 23.39
C GLU A 554 -20.97 2.40 24.17
N LYS A 555 -19.77 2.69 23.67
CA LYS A 555 -18.48 2.36 24.29
C LYS A 555 -17.81 3.63 24.81
N ASN A 556 -16.56 3.51 25.28
CA ASN A 556 -15.82 4.66 25.79
C ASN A 556 -15.63 5.74 24.71
N PHE A 557 -15.26 5.33 23.51
CA PHE A 557 -14.89 6.23 22.39
C PHE A 557 -15.86 6.16 21.23
N VAL A 558 -16.58 5.05 21.05
CA VAL A 558 -17.38 4.76 19.86
C VAL A 558 -18.86 4.58 20.22
N LYS A 559 -19.71 5.12 19.35
CA LYS A 559 -21.17 5.03 19.49
C LYS A 559 -21.77 4.46 18.22
N HIS A 560 -22.67 3.49 18.37
CA HIS A 560 -23.48 2.91 17.32
C HIS A 560 -24.92 3.34 17.51
N VAL A 561 -25.50 3.96 16.51
CA VAL A 561 -26.92 4.39 16.48
C VAL A 561 -27.62 3.75 15.27
N ARG A 562 -28.91 3.50 15.46
CA ARG A 562 -29.79 3.00 14.41
C ARG A 562 -30.86 4.05 14.07
N LEU A 563 -31.00 4.22 12.76
CA LEU A 563 -31.92 5.20 12.19
C LEU A 563 -33.28 4.58 11.90
N SER A 564 -34.33 5.38 11.98
CA SER A 564 -35.71 4.96 11.66
C SER A 564 -35.93 4.83 10.14
N LYS A 565 -35.18 5.55 9.33
CA LYS A 565 -35.17 5.48 7.87
C LYS A 565 -33.73 5.43 7.35
N SER A 566 -33.55 4.90 6.15
CA SER A 566 -32.21 4.79 5.53
C SER A 566 -31.66 6.15 5.12
N LEU A 567 -30.33 6.29 5.22
CA LEU A 567 -29.60 7.40 4.59
C LEU A 567 -29.61 7.25 3.08
N LYS A 568 -29.53 8.38 2.37
CA LYS A 568 -29.27 8.45 0.94
C LYS A 568 -27.87 9.00 0.71
N ILE A 569 -26.97 8.17 0.22
CA ILE A 569 -25.58 8.54 -0.06
C ILE A 569 -25.41 8.67 -1.56
N LYS A 570 -25.11 9.87 -2.04
CA LYS A 570 -24.82 10.15 -3.46
C LYS A 570 -23.38 10.60 -3.60
N VAL A 571 -22.64 9.99 -4.50
CA VAL A 571 -21.23 10.31 -4.78
C VAL A 571 -21.01 10.50 -6.26
N ASP A 572 -20.48 11.66 -6.63
CA ASP A 572 -19.97 11.99 -7.95
C ASP A 572 -18.45 12.20 -7.86
N GLY A 573 -17.70 11.13 -7.96
CA GLY A 573 -16.22 11.16 -7.84
C GLY A 573 -15.54 11.90 -8.99
N ARG A 574 -16.20 12.12 -10.13
CA ARG A 574 -15.64 12.91 -11.24
C ARG A 574 -15.60 14.40 -10.92
N LYS A 575 -16.60 14.86 -10.17
CA LYS A 575 -16.67 16.25 -9.70
C LYS A 575 -16.14 16.40 -8.27
N SER A 576 -15.63 15.31 -7.68
CA SER A 576 -15.21 15.25 -6.28
C SER A 576 -16.29 15.71 -5.31
N ARG A 577 -17.57 15.44 -5.59
CA ARG A 577 -18.72 15.88 -4.79
C ARG A 577 -19.47 14.70 -4.22
N GLY A 578 -19.86 14.79 -2.96
CA GLY A 578 -20.67 13.78 -2.32
C GLY A 578 -21.55 14.34 -1.22
N VAL A 579 -22.72 13.72 -1.03
CA VAL A 579 -23.68 14.09 0.00
C VAL A 579 -24.29 12.85 0.65
N ILE A 580 -24.40 12.89 1.95
CA ILE A 580 -25.16 11.93 2.77
C ILE A 580 -26.36 12.69 3.30
N LYS A 581 -27.55 12.30 2.84
CA LYS A 581 -28.80 12.93 3.23
C LYS A 581 -29.53 12.10 4.26
N LYS A 582 -30.11 12.80 5.22
CA LYS A 582 -31.20 12.32 6.06
C LYS A 582 -32.40 12.01 5.16
N TRP A 583 -33.48 11.62 5.71
CA TRP A 583 -34.75 11.41 4.98
C TRP A 583 -35.58 12.69 4.85
#